data_91ec5d45d3df9be2e666d8e7f813f40b
#
_entry.id   91ec5d45d3df9be2e666d8e7f813f40b
#
_cell.length_a   1.000
_cell.length_b   1.000
_cell.length_c   1.000
_cell.angle_alpha   90.00
_cell.angle_beta   90.00
_cell.angle_gamma   90.00
#
_symmetry.space_group_name_H-M   'P 1'
#
loop_
_entity.id
_entity.type
_entity.pdbx_description
1 polymer ?
#
loop_
_entity_poly.entity_id
_entity_poly.type
_entity_poly.pdbx_seq_one_letter_code
_entity_poly.pdbx_strand_id
1 'polypeptide(L)'
;MAAALKASGFDVVEALDADKRKRDGALRAFADFVGALAPDEVVVLATSAVRDAHNGVERLREAEGLGLSPRVLSGEEEARLGVLAVANALPLEDALVVDQGGGSAQVSLMRGRR
;
A
#
# COMPACT_ATOMS: atom_id res chain seq x y z
N MET A 1 -3.43 -3.14 4.66
CA MET A 1 -3.70 -2.00 3.74
C MET A 1 -4.45 -2.43 2.48
N ALA A 2 -3.94 -3.33 1.67
CA ALA A 2 -4.61 -3.81 0.45
C ALA A 2 -6.06 -4.27 0.67
N ALA A 3 -6.33 -5.00 1.76
CA ALA A 3 -7.68 -5.43 2.11
C ALA A 3 -8.64 -4.27 2.40
N ALA A 4 -8.17 -3.17 3.02
CA ALA A 4 -8.99 -1.99 3.26
C ALA A 4 -9.36 -1.27 1.96
N LEU A 5 -8.40 -1.11 1.05
CA LEU A 5 -8.61 -0.51 -0.27
C LEU A 5 -9.59 -1.35 -1.11
N LYS A 6 -9.42 -2.67 -1.12
CA LYS A 6 -10.31 -3.58 -1.83
C LYS A 6 -11.74 -3.54 -1.29
N ALA A 7 -11.91 -3.48 0.03
CA ALA A 7 -13.22 -3.34 0.66
C ALA A 7 -13.91 -2.00 0.32
N SER A 8 -13.15 -0.97 -0.02
CA SER A 8 -13.64 0.34 -0.47
C SER A 8 -13.92 0.41 -1.98
N GLY A 9 -13.88 -0.71 -2.70
CA GLY A 9 -14.20 -0.79 -4.12
C GLY A 9 -13.04 -0.47 -5.07
N PHE A 10 -11.79 -0.40 -4.57
CA PHE A 10 -10.61 -0.25 -5.40
C PHE A 10 -10.09 -1.62 -5.89
N ASP A 11 -9.69 -1.69 -7.14
CA ASP A 11 -8.88 -2.80 -7.63
C ASP A 11 -7.46 -2.62 -7.10
N VAL A 12 -7.00 -3.59 -6.31
CA VAL A 12 -5.68 -3.54 -5.66
C VAL A 12 -4.74 -4.50 -6.37
N VAL A 13 -3.62 -3.97 -6.81
CA VAL A 13 -2.51 -4.74 -7.38
C VAL A 13 -1.28 -4.53 -6.51
N GLU A 14 -0.69 -5.62 -6.04
CA GLU A 14 0.51 -5.62 -5.21
C GLU A 14 1.73 -6.06 -6.01
N ALA A 15 2.80 -5.27 -5.93
CA ALA A 15 4.11 -5.68 -6.40
C ALA A 15 4.90 -6.24 -5.22
N LEU A 16 5.00 -7.56 -5.15
CA LEU A 16 5.86 -8.25 -4.19
C LEU A 16 7.19 -8.59 -4.85
N ASP A 17 8.30 -8.10 -4.26
CA ASP A 17 9.55 -8.21 -4.96
C ASP A 17 10.79 -8.42 -4.10
N ALA A 18 11.59 -9.40 -4.50
CA ALA A 18 12.90 -9.73 -3.92
C ALA A 18 14.10 -9.36 -4.81
N ASP A 19 13.89 -8.98 -6.08
CA ASP A 19 14.98 -8.73 -7.05
C ASP A 19 14.82 -7.35 -7.71
N LYS A 20 15.90 -6.54 -7.70
CA LYS A 20 15.90 -5.18 -8.27
C LYS A 20 15.42 -5.12 -9.72
N ARG A 21 15.84 -6.07 -10.56
CA ARG A 21 15.45 -6.11 -11.99
C ARG A 21 13.96 -6.43 -12.17
N LYS A 22 13.41 -7.25 -11.30
CA LYS A 22 11.98 -7.57 -11.30
C LYS A 22 11.16 -6.37 -10.85
N ARG A 23 11.66 -5.58 -9.89
CA ARG A 23 11.01 -4.35 -9.40
C ARG A 23 10.85 -3.31 -10.49
N ASP A 24 11.91 -3.03 -11.23
CA ASP A 24 11.90 -2.05 -12.31
C ASP A 24 10.92 -2.47 -13.42
N GLY A 25 10.87 -3.77 -13.72
CA GLY A 25 9.87 -4.35 -14.63
C GLY A 25 8.45 -4.29 -14.09
N ALA A 26 8.25 -4.48 -12.78
CA ALA A 26 6.94 -4.43 -12.15
C ALA A 26 6.34 -3.01 -12.19
N LEU A 27 7.10 -1.98 -11.83
CA LEU A 27 6.63 -0.59 -11.91
C LEU A 27 6.19 -0.19 -13.32
N ARG A 28 6.97 -0.59 -14.33
CA ARG A 28 6.60 -0.35 -15.73
C ARG A 28 5.35 -1.11 -16.13
N ALA A 29 5.23 -2.38 -15.74
CA ALA A 29 4.05 -3.18 -16.01
C ALA A 29 2.78 -2.57 -15.37
N PHE A 30 2.88 -2.04 -14.17
CA PHE A 30 1.77 -1.32 -13.53
C PHE A 30 1.42 -0.02 -14.27
N ALA A 31 2.40 0.76 -14.68
CA ALA A 31 2.17 1.98 -15.44
C ALA A 31 1.49 1.68 -16.79
N ASP A 32 1.94 0.65 -17.49
CA ASP A 32 1.34 0.20 -18.75
C ASP A 32 -0.09 -0.31 -18.55
N PHE A 33 -0.34 -1.06 -17.46
CA PHE A 33 -1.66 -1.55 -17.11
C PHE A 33 -2.63 -0.41 -16.78
N VAL A 34 -2.20 0.56 -15.98
CA VAL A 34 -2.97 1.77 -15.68
C VAL A 34 -3.29 2.54 -16.95
N GLY A 35 -2.32 2.71 -17.84
CA GLY A 35 -2.51 3.36 -19.13
C GLY A 35 -3.54 2.65 -20.02
N ALA A 36 -3.51 1.32 -20.03
CA ALA A 36 -4.44 0.50 -20.83
C ALA A 36 -5.87 0.51 -20.27
N LEU A 37 -6.03 0.51 -18.95
CA LEU A 37 -7.34 0.57 -18.29
C LEU A 37 -7.97 1.95 -18.33
N ALA A 38 -7.15 3.01 -18.40
CA ALA A 38 -7.57 4.40 -18.35
C ALA A 38 -8.61 4.69 -17.24
N PRO A 39 -8.32 4.36 -15.97
CA PRO A 39 -9.27 4.56 -14.88
C PRO A 39 -9.48 6.06 -14.61
N ASP A 40 -10.61 6.41 -14.01
CA ASP A 40 -10.93 7.79 -13.65
C ASP A 40 -9.98 8.34 -12.58
N GLU A 41 -9.51 7.46 -11.68
CA GLU A 41 -8.60 7.82 -10.60
C GLU A 41 -7.58 6.70 -10.34
N VAL A 42 -6.34 7.10 -10.09
CA VAL A 42 -5.24 6.20 -9.71
C VAL A 42 -4.65 6.66 -8.37
N VAL A 43 -4.65 5.77 -7.39
CA VAL A 43 -4.02 6.00 -6.09
C VAL A 43 -2.81 5.08 -5.95
N VAL A 44 -1.62 5.67 -5.87
CA VAL A 44 -0.36 4.94 -5.70
C VAL A 44 0.17 5.19 -4.29
N LEU A 45 0.32 4.13 -3.52
CA LEU A 45 0.78 4.21 -2.14
C LEU A 45 2.11 3.47 -1.97
N ALA A 46 3.06 4.15 -1.35
CA ALA A 46 4.35 3.57 -0.96
C ALA A 46 4.39 3.40 0.57
N THR A 47 4.82 2.25 1.00
CA THR A 47 4.85 1.84 2.41
C THR A 47 6.28 1.74 2.95
N SER A 48 6.49 1.06 4.07
CA SER A 48 7.78 0.91 4.73
C SER A 48 8.89 0.44 3.80
N ALA A 49 8.59 -0.43 2.86
CA ALA A 49 9.57 -0.92 1.88
C ALA A 49 10.25 0.17 1.06
N VAL A 50 9.56 1.29 0.84
CA VAL A 50 10.09 2.48 0.13
C VAL A 50 10.46 3.57 1.12
N ARG A 51 9.61 3.84 2.11
CA ARG A 51 9.84 4.88 3.13
C ARG A 51 11.16 4.70 3.86
N ASP A 52 11.47 3.47 4.26
CA ASP A 52 12.61 3.15 5.13
C ASP A 52 13.83 2.67 4.33
N ALA A 53 13.72 2.54 3.01
CA ALA A 53 14.82 2.16 2.13
C ALA A 53 15.80 3.32 1.89
N HIS A 54 17.10 3.02 1.92
CA HIS A 54 18.12 4.03 1.62
C HIS A 54 18.00 4.63 0.21
N ASN A 55 17.43 3.91 -0.74
CA ASN A 55 17.17 4.35 -2.12
C ASN A 55 15.68 4.69 -2.37
N GLY A 56 14.89 4.90 -1.33
CA GLY A 56 13.46 5.16 -1.45
C GLY A 56 13.12 6.35 -2.34
N VAL A 57 13.88 7.45 -2.21
CA VAL A 57 13.69 8.65 -3.06
C VAL A 57 13.93 8.34 -4.54
N GLU A 58 14.92 7.53 -4.86
CA GLU A 58 15.20 7.10 -6.24
C GLU A 58 14.00 6.31 -6.79
N ARG A 59 13.43 5.42 -5.98
CA ARG A 59 12.27 4.62 -6.37
C ARG A 59 11.01 5.45 -6.62
N LEU A 60 10.78 6.47 -5.80
CA LEU A 60 9.68 7.41 -6.01
C LEU A 60 9.84 8.17 -7.33
N ARG A 61 11.05 8.64 -7.64
CA ARG A 61 11.34 9.31 -8.90
C ARG A 61 11.17 8.41 -10.13
N GLU A 62 11.54 7.14 -10.02
CA GLU A 62 11.31 6.16 -11.08
C GLU A 62 9.80 5.99 -11.35
N ALA A 63 8.99 5.86 -10.30
CA ALA A 63 7.55 5.78 -10.44
C ALA A 63 6.95 7.05 -11.07
N GLU A 64 7.40 8.22 -10.63
CA GLU A 64 6.99 9.51 -11.21
C GLU A 64 7.35 9.62 -12.69
N GLY A 65 8.55 9.14 -13.08
CA GLY A 65 9.00 9.09 -14.46
C GLY A 65 8.15 8.18 -15.36
N LEU A 66 7.40 7.25 -14.77
CA LEU A 66 6.44 6.37 -15.45
C LEU A 66 5.00 6.94 -15.44
N GLY A 67 4.80 8.15 -14.97
CA GLY A 67 3.48 8.78 -14.87
C GLY A 67 2.66 8.37 -13.66
N LEU A 68 3.27 7.67 -12.69
CA LEU A 68 2.65 7.35 -11.41
C LEU A 68 2.91 8.48 -10.41
N SER A 69 1.98 8.73 -9.51
CA SER A 69 2.12 9.77 -8.48
C SER A 69 2.10 9.12 -7.08
N PRO A 70 3.20 8.53 -6.62
CA PRO A 70 3.23 7.81 -5.37
C PRO A 70 3.16 8.76 -4.16
N ARG A 71 2.33 8.40 -3.18
CA ARG A 71 2.30 9.01 -1.86
C ARG A 71 2.88 8.04 -0.84
N VAL A 72 3.86 8.50 -0.08
CA VAL A 72 4.46 7.70 1.00
C VAL A 72 3.54 7.75 2.23
N LEU A 73 3.14 6.59 2.72
CA LEU A 73 2.40 6.47 3.96
C LEU A 73 3.35 6.53 5.16
N SER A 74 2.94 7.21 6.23
CA SER A 74 3.56 7.05 7.53
C SER A 74 3.21 5.68 8.14
N GLY A 75 3.97 5.26 9.16
CA GLY A 75 3.64 4.03 9.90
C GLY A 75 2.28 4.12 10.60
N GLU A 76 1.89 5.31 11.03
CA GLU A 76 0.57 5.54 11.63
C GLU A 76 -0.57 5.42 10.59
N GLU A 77 -0.38 5.94 9.39
CA GLU A 77 -1.34 5.79 8.29
C GLU A 77 -1.49 4.31 7.90
N GLU A 78 -0.38 3.56 7.81
CA GLU A 78 -0.41 2.12 7.55
C GLU A 78 -1.19 1.38 8.65
N ALA A 79 -0.91 1.67 9.92
CA ALA A 79 -1.61 1.08 11.06
C ALA A 79 -3.12 1.35 11.01
N ARG A 80 -3.50 2.59 10.71
CA ARG A 80 -4.91 3.00 10.58
C ARG A 80 -5.62 2.25 9.44
N LEU A 81 -4.97 2.10 8.29
CA LEU A 81 -5.53 1.34 7.18
C LEU A 81 -5.67 -0.14 7.51
N GLY A 82 -4.73 -0.72 8.27
CA GLY A 82 -4.83 -2.09 8.78
C GLY A 82 -6.04 -2.28 9.70
N VAL A 83 -6.28 -1.35 10.62
CA VAL A 83 -7.47 -1.36 11.48
C VAL A 83 -8.75 -1.27 10.67
N LEU A 84 -8.81 -0.38 9.69
CA LEU A 84 -9.97 -0.27 8.79
C LEU A 84 -10.25 -1.55 8.02
N ALA A 85 -9.20 -2.25 7.57
CA ALA A 85 -9.34 -3.54 6.90
C ALA A 85 -9.99 -4.58 7.81
N VAL A 86 -9.52 -4.68 9.05
CA VAL A 86 -10.09 -5.59 10.06
C VAL A 86 -11.53 -5.22 10.39
N ALA A 87 -11.82 -3.95 10.63
CA ALA A 87 -13.15 -3.46 10.95
C ALA A 87 -14.18 -3.72 9.83
N ASN A 88 -13.72 -3.68 8.58
CA ASN A 88 -14.58 -3.98 7.42
C ASN A 88 -14.77 -5.50 7.20
N ALA A 89 -13.79 -6.31 7.59
CA ALA A 89 -13.82 -7.75 7.34
C ALA A 89 -14.48 -8.55 8.49
N LEU A 90 -14.38 -8.05 9.72
CA LEU A 90 -14.81 -8.77 10.92
C LEU A 90 -15.75 -7.91 11.78
N PRO A 91 -16.81 -8.50 12.36
CA PRO A 91 -17.76 -7.79 13.22
C PRO A 91 -17.22 -7.64 14.65
N LEU A 92 -16.01 -7.09 14.80
CA LEU A 92 -15.37 -6.85 16.09
C LEU A 92 -15.62 -5.41 16.56
N GLU A 93 -15.86 -5.24 17.84
CA GLU A 93 -15.99 -3.91 18.47
C GLU A 93 -14.69 -3.48 19.12
N ASP A 94 -14.06 -4.37 19.88
CA ASP A 94 -12.77 -4.18 20.53
C ASP A 94 -11.78 -5.24 20.07
N ALA A 95 -10.60 -4.81 19.65
CA ALA A 95 -9.56 -5.72 19.18
C ALA A 95 -8.17 -5.12 19.29
N LEU A 96 -7.19 -5.99 19.49
CA LEU A 96 -5.79 -5.68 19.21
C LEU A 96 -5.49 -6.17 17.80
N VAL A 97 -5.15 -5.24 16.93
CA VAL A 97 -4.81 -5.53 15.53
C VAL A 97 -3.29 -5.51 15.37
N VAL A 98 -2.75 -6.61 14.90
CA VAL A 98 -1.32 -6.73 14.56
C VAL A 98 -1.21 -6.96 13.07
N ASP A 99 -0.55 -6.03 12.38
CA ASP A 99 -0.25 -6.11 10.96
C ASP A 99 1.25 -6.28 10.79
N GLN A 100 1.68 -7.44 10.34
CA GLN A 100 3.09 -7.74 10.13
C GLN A 100 3.38 -7.89 8.65
N GLY A 101 4.13 -6.93 8.11
CA GLY A 101 4.65 -6.95 6.76
C GLY A 101 6.06 -7.53 6.66
N GLY A 102 6.66 -7.43 5.48
CA GLY A 102 8.02 -7.93 5.23
C GLY A 102 9.13 -7.09 5.89
N GLY A 103 8.88 -5.82 6.20
CA GLY A 103 9.88 -4.89 6.73
C GLY A 103 9.40 -4.06 7.92
N SER A 104 8.13 -4.16 8.32
CA SER A 104 7.57 -3.44 9.46
C SER A 104 6.43 -4.21 10.12
N ALA A 105 6.12 -3.84 11.35
CA ALA A 105 4.95 -4.33 12.06
C ALA A 105 4.23 -3.14 12.72
N GLN A 106 2.90 -3.11 12.60
CA GLN A 106 2.05 -2.14 13.26
C GLN A 106 1.18 -2.85 14.30
N VAL A 107 1.03 -2.23 15.45
CA VAL A 107 0.16 -2.71 16.52
C VAL A 107 -0.83 -1.62 16.85
N SER A 108 -2.10 -1.93 16.78
CA SER A 108 -3.19 -0.97 16.97
C SER A 108 -4.25 -1.51 17.90
N LEU A 109 -4.76 -0.65 18.75
CA LEU A 109 -5.91 -0.95 19.60
C LEU A 109 -7.17 -0.33 18.97
N MET A 110 -8.11 -1.18 18.57
CA MET A 110 -9.43 -0.77 18.12
C MET A 110 -10.41 -0.85 19.29
N ARG A 111 -11.19 0.21 19.51
CA ARG A 111 -12.25 0.25 20.54
C ARG A 111 -13.54 0.82 19.97
N GLY A 112 -14.63 0.06 20.13
CA GLY A 112 -15.97 0.46 19.74
C GLY A 112 -16.13 0.74 18.26
N ARG A 113 -15.34 0.12 17.40
CA ARG A 113 -15.29 0.37 15.93
C ARG A 113 -15.08 1.86 15.58
N ARG A 114 -14.39 2.58 16.44
CA ARG A 114 -14.09 4.02 16.27
C ARG A 114 -12.63 4.26 15.99
#